data_ef7c396acd594fcc39240034e1d986a4
#
_entry.id   ef7c396acd594fcc39240034e1d986a4
#
_cell.length_a   1.000
_cell.length_b   1.000
_cell.length_c   1.000
_cell.angle_alpha   90.00
_cell.angle_beta   90.00
_cell.angle_gamma   90.00
#
_symmetry.space_group_name_H-M   'P 1'
#
loop_
_entity.id
_entity.type
_entity.pdbx_description
1 polymer ?
#
loop_
_entity_poly.entity_id
_entity_poly.type
_entity_poly.pdbx_seq_one_letter_code
_entity_poly.pdbx_strand_id
1 'polypeptide(L)'
;MRPLARSAILAALLAVTLALPATAAPLTFPARSQDGFPHDGPPFVSASSWIIYDETTDMVLGSSNADISRPMASITKIMTVLLALENGNLNDQVVISEEAAGTGGQEIGLVAGETVPLSALVRAAMIRSGNDSAAAIAEHIGGSVDGFARMMNERAAELGMESTRFANPHGLDVAGHYSSPRDMLILAREAMSIPEFAEIARARMMVFPDSPSGTARSASNTNRILNSYEGTIGIKTGETPNAGLTYVGAADRDGRRLFVVVFNSVGRRAHFADAIRLFDWGFEDLRINGTLYAGIPYQSVAARVEPSPLVAEAGAETLLHAVSQGVVAQPPAPVNGGPVPDEAQVIEITRHPDPAPGSILSTFTYWLGLATGASDG
;
A
#
# COMPACT_ATOMS: atom_id res chain seq x y z
N MET A 1 11.55 -14.00 -87.12
CA MET A 1 12.41 -14.39 -86.00
C MET A 1 12.46 -13.21 -85.01
N ARG A 2 11.77 -13.32 -83.85
CA ARG A 2 11.78 -12.33 -82.75
C ARG A 2 12.33 -13.02 -81.54
N PRO A 3 13.27 -12.45 -80.82
CA PRO A 3 13.78 -13.06 -79.57
C PRO A 3 12.87 -12.73 -78.36
N LEU A 4 12.73 -13.72 -77.52
CA LEU A 4 11.98 -13.73 -76.26
C LEU A 4 12.68 -12.88 -75.19
N ALA A 5 11.96 -11.93 -74.62
CA ALA A 5 12.38 -11.19 -73.40
C ALA A 5 12.22 -12.08 -72.18
N ARG A 6 13.30 -12.26 -71.41
CA ARG A 6 13.30 -12.92 -70.12
C ARG A 6 13.03 -11.85 -69.05
N SER A 7 11.85 -11.92 -68.39
CA SER A 7 11.53 -11.13 -67.24
C SER A 7 12.20 -11.72 -66.01
N ALA A 8 13.13 -10.99 -65.39
CA ALA A 8 13.69 -11.30 -64.10
C ALA A 8 12.76 -10.75 -63.00
N ILE A 9 12.15 -11.64 -62.23
CA ILE A 9 11.39 -11.28 -61.00
C ILE A 9 12.40 -11.12 -59.88
N LEU A 10 12.60 -9.88 -59.44
CA LEU A 10 13.41 -9.54 -58.26
C LEU A 10 12.55 -9.75 -57.00
N ALA A 11 12.78 -10.84 -56.26
CA ALA A 11 12.15 -11.08 -54.95
C ALA A 11 12.84 -10.20 -53.90
N ALA A 12 12.18 -9.15 -53.45
CA ALA A 12 12.60 -8.37 -52.29
C ALA A 12 12.24 -9.14 -51.00
N LEU A 13 13.22 -9.73 -50.34
CA LEU A 13 13.10 -10.28 -49.00
C LEU A 13 13.03 -9.10 -48.01
N LEU A 14 11.83 -8.83 -47.50
CA LEU A 14 11.61 -7.88 -46.40
C LEU A 14 11.99 -8.58 -45.10
N ALA A 15 13.20 -8.34 -44.58
CA ALA A 15 13.61 -8.78 -43.24
C ALA A 15 12.87 -7.95 -42.20
N VAL A 16 11.79 -8.48 -41.65
CA VAL A 16 11.16 -7.94 -40.45
C VAL A 16 12.05 -8.34 -39.27
N THR A 17 12.88 -7.43 -38.77
CA THR A 17 13.56 -7.57 -37.50
C THR A 17 12.52 -7.39 -36.41
N LEU A 18 12.05 -8.51 -35.82
CA LEU A 18 11.34 -8.47 -34.55
C LEU A 18 12.32 -7.93 -33.49
N ALA A 19 12.12 -6.70 -33.08
CA ALA A 19 12.73 -6.19 -31.86
C ALA A 19 12.09 -6.95 -30.68
N LEU A 20 12.86 -7.85 -30.08
CA LEU A 20 12.49 -8.45 -28.79
C LEU A 20 12.36 -7.30 -27.79
N PRO A 21 11.30 -7.29 -26.96
CA PRO A 21 11.23 -6.31 -25.88
C PRO A 21 12.49 -6.47 -25.02
N ALA A 22 13.15 -5.36 -24.74
CA ALA A 22 14.27 -5.35 -23.82
C ALA A 22 13.73 -5.84 -22.46
N THR A 23 14.20 -7.02 -22.05
CA THR A 23 13.96 -7.50 -20.67
C THR A 23 14.49 -6.43 -19.73
N ALA A 24 13.60 -5.82 -18.95
CA ALA A 24 14.00 -4.88 -17.92
C ALA A 24 15.04 -5.58 -17.03
N ALA A 25 16.21 -4.97 -16.89
CA ALA A 25 17.21 -5.50 -15.97
C ALA A 25 16.60 -5.51 -14.56
N PRO A 26 16.80 -6.58 -13.77
CA PRO A 26 16.31 -6.60 -12.40
C PRO A 26 16.83 -5.39 -11.64
N LEU A 27 15.93 -4.69 -10.92
CA LEU A 27 16.28 -3.53 -10.11
C LEU A 27 17.22 -4.00 -8.98
N THR A 28 18.51 -3.77 -9.15
CA THR A 28 19.50 -4.03 -8.11
C THR A 28 19.65 -2.77 -7.27
N PHE A 29 19.27 -2.85 -6.00
CA PHE A 29 19.43 -1.75 -5.04
C PHE A 29 20.86 -1.80 -4.48
N PRO A 30 21.67 -0.73 -4.63
CA PRO A 30 22.97 -0.69 -3.98
C PRO A 30 22.76 -0.72 -2.45
N ALA A 31 23.44 -1.66 -1.77
CA ALA A 31 23.49 -1.66 -0.32
C ALA A 31 24.48 -0.58 0.12
N ARG A 32 24.09 0.19 1.14
CA ARG A 32 24.95 1.19 1.75
C ARG A 32 26.17 0.53 2.42
N SER A 33 27.38 0.99 2.14
CA SER A 33 28.56 0.62 2.92
C SER A 33 28.45 1.23 4.32
N GLN A 34 28.71 0.45 5.36
CA GLN A 34 28.62 0.90 6.77
C GLN A 34 29.71 1.91 7.16
N ASP A 35 30.59 2.26 6.25
CA ASP A 35 31.74 3.11 6.51
C ASP A 35 31.37 4.58 6.37
N GLY A 36 30.98 5.21 7.46
CA GLY A 36 30.88 6.66 7.51
C GLY A 36 29.63 7.29 8.13
N PHE A 37 28.80 6.54 8.87
CA PHE A 37 27.62 7.11 9.56
C PHE A 37 27.89 7.31 11.05
N PRO A 38 27.62 8.53 11.59
CA PRO A 38 27.79 8.82 13.00
C PRO A 38 26.64 8.32 13.90
N HIS A 39 25.69 7.51 13.37
CA HIS A 39 24.54 7.01 14.12
C HIS A 39 24.65 5.52 14.41
N ASP A 40 24.30 5.16 15.65
CA ASP A 40 23.91 3.81 16.02
C ASP A 40 22.89 3.29 14.98
N GLY A 41 23.14 2.20 14.32
CA GLY A 41 22.36 1.62 13.20
C GLY A 41 20.83 1.82 13.22
N PRO A 42 20.04 1.14 12.38
CA PRO A 42 18.61 1.34 12.33
C PRO A 42 17.96 1.06 13.69
N PRO A 43 16.86 1.76 14.05
CA PRO A 43 16.19 1.60 15.33
C PRO A 43 15.64 0.20 15.49
N PHE A 44 15.47 -0.22 16.75
CA PHE A 44 14.75 -1.47 17.03
C PHE A 44 13.28 -1.32 16.57
N VAL A 45 12.81 -2.28 15.76
CA VAL A 45 11.41 -2.46 15.35
C VAL A 45 10.94 -3.87 15.68
N SER A 46 9.64 -4.03 15.92
CA SER A 46 9.04 -5.32 16.25
C SER A 46 8.79 -6.21 15.01
N ALA A 47 8.89 -5.64 13.82
CA ALA A 47 8.70 -6.34 12.56
C ALA A 47 9.75 -7.44 12.37
N SER A 48 9.30 -8.62 11.94
CA SER A 48 10.19 -9.76 11.67
C SER A 48 11.04 -9.59 10.41
N SER A 49 10.55 -8.78 9.47
CA SER A 49 11.24 -8.43 8.22
C SER A 49 10.87 -7.01 7.83
N TRP A 50 11.85 -6.25 7.34
CA TRP A 50 11.60 -4.87 6.94
C TRP A 50 12.69 -4.34 5.99
N ILE A 51 12.36 -3.25 5.29
CA ILE A 51 13.27 -2.47 4.47
C ILE A 51 12.86 -1.00 4.51
N ILE A 52 13.84 -0.11 4.52
CA ILE A 52 13.67 1.33 4.28
C ILE A 52 14.55 1.76 3.12
N TYR A 53 14.00 2.57 2.24
CA TYR A 53 14.61 2.98 0.98
C TYR A 53 14.38 4.47 0.74
N ASP A 54 15.43 5.15 0.27
CA ASP A 54 15.39 6.55 -0.16
C ASP A 54 15.35 6.61 -1.69
N GLU A 55 14.21 7.07 -2.23
CA GLU A 55 14.00 7.21 -3.67
C GLU A 55 14.88 8.32 -4.28
N THR A 56 15.22 9.34 -3.50
CA THR A 56 16.03 10.48 -3.98
C THR A 56 17.46 10.07 -4.31
N THR A 57 18.01 9.15 -3.52
CA THR A 57 19.38 8.65 -3.68
C THR A 57 19.46 7.28 -4.32
N ASP A 58 18.32 6.64 -4.57
CA ASP A 58 18.18 5.25 -5.04
C ASP A 58 18.91 4.25 -4.11
N MET A 59 18.81 4.43 -2.79
CA MET A 59 19.55 3.64 -1.81
C MET A 59 18.65 2.97 -0.78
N VAL A 60 18.98 1.71 -0.46
CA VAL A 60 18.48 1.06 0.76
C VAL A 60 19.23 1.61 1.95
N LEU A 61 18.54 2.32 2.85
CA LEU A 61 19.12 2.89 4.07
C LEU A 61 19.34 1.81 5.13
N GLY A 62 18.44 0.83 5.21
CA GLY A 62 18.54 -0.28 6.13
C GLY A 62 17.54 -1.38 5.83
N SER A 63 17.84 -2.59 6.27
CA SER A 63 16.92 -3.72 6.10
C SER A 63 17.22 -4.85 7.10
N SER A 64 16.22 -5.71 7.32
CA SER A 64 16.39 -6.98 8.04
C SER A 64 15.47 -8.01 7.41
N ASN A 65 16.04 -9.17 7.06
CA ASN A 65 15.31 -10.27 6.42
C ASN A 65 14.50 -9.81 5.18
N ALA A 66 15.03 -8.85 4.41
CA ALA A 66 14.29 -8.18 3.35
C ALA A 66 13.90 -9.10 2.19
N ASP A 67 14.59 -10.21 2.01
CA ASP A 67 14.39 -11.19 0.93
C ASP A 67 13.65 -12.45 1.39
N ILE A 68 13.26 -12.52 2.68
CA ILE A 68 12.55 -13.66 3.23
C ILE A 68 11.07 -13.58 2.87
N SER A 69 10.58 -14.58 2.13
CA SER A 69 9.16 -14.72 1.76
C SER A 69 8.29 -14.98 2.98
N ARG A 70 7.20 -14.20 3.13
CA ARG A 70 6.21 -14.30 4.21
C ARG A 70 4.80 -14.06 3.67
N PRO A 71 3.76 -14.55 4.35
CA PRO A 71 2.40 -14.10 4.08
C PRO A 71 2.33 -12.58 4.17
N MET A 72 1.63 -11.95 3.22
CA MET A 72 1.67 -10.50 3.05
C MET A 72 0.35 -9.79 3.43
N ALA A 73 -0.73 -10.54 3.66
CA ALA A 73 -2.05 -9.99 3.91
C ALA A 73 -2.49 -8.98 2.82
N SER A 74 -3.31 -8.01 3.18
CA SER A 74 -3.92 -7.05 2.25
C SER A 74 -2.97 -6.07 1.57
N ILE A 75 -1.66 -6.08 1.83
CA ILE A 75 -0.72 -5.33 0.99
C ILE A 75 -0.65 -5.90 -0.43
N THR A 76 -1.14 -7.13 -0.65
CA THR A 76 -1.46 -7.75 -1.95
C THR A 76 -2.22 -6.81 -2.88
N LYS A 77 -3.16 -6.01 -2.33
CA LYS A 77 -4.03 -5.14 -3.12
C LYS A 77 -3.30 -4.02 -3.84
N ILE A 78 -2.03 -3.78 -3.54
CA ILE A 78 -1.17 -2.88 -4.33
C ILE A 78 -1.06 -3.42 -5.77
N MET A 79 -0.77 -4.73 -5.94
CA MET A 79 -0.72 -5.37 -7.25
C MET A 79 -2.11 -5.42 -7.91
N THR A 80 -3.16 -5.67 -7.14
CA THR A 80 -4.53 -5.71 -7.67
C THR A 80 -4.95 -4.38 -8.28
N VAL A 81 -4.67 -3.28 -7.58
CA VAL A 81 -4.99 -1.94 -8.07
C VAL A 81 -4.06 -1.51 -9.20
N LEU A 82 -2.77 -1.86 -9.14
CA LEU A 82 -1.84 -1.62 -10.24
C LEU A 82 -2.37 -2.24 -11.55
N LEU A 83 -2.70 -3.52 -11.53
CA LEU A 83 -3.23 -4.21 -12.71
C LEU A 83 -4.58 -3.66 -13.18
N ALA A 84 -5.43 -3.23 -12.26
CA ALA A 84 -6.70 -2.59 -12.62
C ALA A 84 -6.47 -1.26 -13.36
N LEU A 85 -5.46 -0.48 -12.98
CA LEU A 85 -5.10 0.77 -13.65
C LEU A 85 -4.40 0.53 -14.99
N GLU A 86 -3.59 -0.53 -15.10
CA GLU A 86 -2.87 -0.87 -16.33
C GLU A 86 -3.77 -1.50 -17.40
N ASN A 87 -4.78 -2.29 -17.01
CA ASN A 87 -5.54 -3.16 -17.93
C ASN A 87 -7.04 -2.84 -18.01
N GLY A 88 -7.58 -2.01 -17.11
CA GLY A 88 -9.02 -1.68 -17.03
C GLY A 88 -9.34 -0.27 -17.50
N ASN A 89 -10.59 -0.06 -17.87
CA ASN A 89 -11.14 1.28 -18.01
C ASN A 89 -11.92 1.62 -16.72
N LEU A 90 -11.49 2.64 -15.99
CA LEU A 90 -12.09 3.03 -14.71
C LEU A 90 -13.59 3.39 -14.79
N ASN A 91 -14.11 3.69 -15.98
CA ASN A 91 -15.52 3.96 -16.23
C ASN A 91 -16.36 2.69 -16.48
N ASP A 92 -15.72 1.51 -16.61
CA ASP A 92 -16.43 0.26 -16.81
C ASP A 92 -17.42 0.01 -15.68
N GLN A 93 -18.60 -0.47 -16.05
CA GLN A 93 -19.63 -0.87 -15.10
C GLN A 93 -19.47 -2.37 -14.81
N VAL A 94 -19.07 -2.69 -13.59
CA VAL A 94 -18.78 -4.05 -13.14
C VAL A 94 -20.02 -4.63 -12.45
N VAL A 95 -20.53 -5.74 -12.97
CA VAL A 95 -21.59 -6.51 -12.31
C VAL A 95 -20.96 -7.41 -11.25
N ILE A 96 -21.41 -7.29 -10.03
CA ILE A 96 -20.86 -8.02 -8.88
C ILE A 96 -21.40 -9.46 -8.85
N SER A 97 -20.49 -10.43 -8.82
CA SER A 97 -20.83 -11.84 -8.69
C SER A 97 -21.20 -12.22 -7.24
N GLU A 98 -21.80 -13.41 -7.04
CA GLU A 98 -22.03 -13.98 -5.71
C GLU A 98 -20.70 -14.30 -5.02
N GLU A 99 -19.69 -14.76 -5.76
CA GLU A 99 -18.36 -15.07 -5.26
C GLU A 99 -17.64 -13.82 -4.76
N ALA A 100 -17.66 -12.74 -5.53
CA ALA A 100 -17.04 -11.48 -5.11
C ALA A 100 -17.74 -10.91 -3.88
N ALA A 101 -19.08 -10.86 -3.86
CA ALA A 101 -19.85 -10.38 -2.72
C ALA A 101 -19.69 -11.26 -1.46
N GLY A 102 -19.39 -12.55 -1.61
CA GLY A 102 -19.19 -13.51 -0.53
C GLY A 102 -17.72 -13.74 -0.12
N THR A 103 -16.77 -12.92 -0.59
CA THR A 103 -15.34 -13.15 -0.35
C THR A 103 -14.95 -13.19 1.13
N GLY A 104 -15.62 -12.41 1.96
CA GLY A 104 -15.39 -12.38 3.41
C GLY A 104 -14.20 -11.53 3.88
N GLY A 105 -14.11 -11.36 5.18
CA GLY A 105 -13.10 -10.54 5.83
C GLY A 105 -13.44 -9.05 5.75
N GLN A 106 -12.50 -8.20 5.34
CA GLN A 106 -12.75 -6.76 5.24
C GLN A 106 -13.44 -6.41 3.91
N GLU A 107 -14.61 -5.79 3.96
CA GLU A 107 -15.48 -5.54 2.81
C GLU A 107 -16.02 -4.11 2.80
N ILE A 108 -16.46 -3.63 1.63
CA ILE A 108 -17.28 -2.41 1.48
C ILE A 108 -18.77 -2.76 1.53
N GLY A 109 -19.12 -4.04 1.45
CA GLY A 109 -20.49 -4.58 1.47
C GLY A 109 -21.10 -4.59 0.08
N LEU A 110 -20.43 -5.17 -0.91
CA LEU A 110 -20.97 -5.39 -2.23
C LEU A 110 -22.14 -6.38 -2.18
N VAL A 111 -23.13 -6.18 -3.05
CA VAL A 111 -24.29 -7.05 -3.18
C VAL A 111 -24.26 -7.74 -4.54
N ALA A 112 -24.48 -9.05 -4.57
CA ALA A 112 -24.55 -9.81 -5.82
C ALA A 112 -25.60 -9.23 -6.77
N GLY A 113 -25.22 -9.08 -8.05
CA GLY A 113 -26.05 -8.50 -9.09
C GLY A 113 -26.08 -6.96 -9.14
N GLU A 114 -25.52 -6.24 -8.15
CA GLU A 114 -25.36 -4.80 -8.29
C GLU A 114 -24.31 -4.46 -9.35
N THR A 115 -24.43 -3.25 -9.90
CA THR A 115 -23.48 -2.74 -10.89
C THR A 115 -22.82 -1.48 -10.33
N VAL A 116 -21.48 -1.49 -10.30
CA VAL A 116 -20.67 -0.38 -9.76
C VAL A 116 -19.52 -0.04 -10.70
N PRO A 117 -19.06 1.22 -10.76
CA PRO A 117 -17.94 1.57 -11.61
C PRO A 117 -16.62 0.96 -11.08
N LEU A 118 -15.74 0.54 -11.99
CA LEU A 118 -14.42 -0.01 -11.64
C LEU A 118 -13.61 0.97 -10.77
N SER A 119 -13.71 2.27 -11.03
CA SER A 119 -13.09 3.32 -10.20
C SER A 119 -13.49 3.25 -8.74
N ALA A 120 -14.76 2.94 -8.43
CA ALA A 120 -15.20 2.77 -7.05
C ALA A 120 -14.62 1.52 -6.41
N LEU A 121 -14.55 0.40 -7.14
CA LEU A 121 -13.93 -0.85 -6.66
C LEU A 121 -12.45 -0.66 -6.34
N VAL A 122 -11.69 -0.01 -7.22
CA VAL A 122 -10.28 0.32 -7.04
C VAL A 122 -10.07 1.15 -5.77
N ARG A 123 -10.88 2.19 -5.56
CA ARG A 123 -10.83 3.02 -4.33
C ARG A 123 -11.20 2.21 -3.08
N ALA A 124 -12.20 1.34 -3.16
CA ALA A 124 -12.60 0.50 -2.03
C ALA A 124 -11.51 -0.52 -1.66
N ALA A 125 -10.87 -1.16 -2.64
CA ALA A 125 -9.76 -2.07 -2.41
C ALA A 125 -8.57 -1.39 -1.70
N MET A 126 -8.23 -0.15 -2.07
CA MET A 126 -7.13 0.58 -1.44
C MET A 126 -7.51 1.19 -0.09
N ILE A 127 -8.59 1.97 -0.04
CA ILE A 127 -8.94 2.82 1.11
C ILE A 127 -9.56 2.00 2.23
N ARG A 128 -10.59 1.22 1.92
CA ARG A 128 -11.29 0.34 2.87
C ARG A 128 -10.59 -0.99 3.06
N SER A 129 -9.71 -1.37 2.11
CA SER A 129 -9.14 -2.72 2.03
C SER A 129 -10.19 -3.79 1.68
N GLY A 130 -11.22 -3.45 0.88
CA GLY A 130 -12.31 -4.36 0.52
C GLY A 130 -11.82 -5.60 -0.20
N ASN A 131 -12.11 -6.78 0.35
CA ASN A 131 -11.80 -8.06 -0.28
C ASN A 131 -12.79 -8.35 -1.42
N ASP A 132 -14.07 -8.05 -1.16
CA ASP A 132 -15.15 -8.07 -2.15
C ASP A 132 -14.80 -7.24 -3.39
N SER A 133 -14.33 -6.02 -3.19
CA SER A 133 -13.90 -5.14 -4.26
C SER A 133 -12.69 -5.70 -5.01
N ALA A 134 -11.72 -6.28 -4.31
CA ALA A 134 -10.54 -6.89 -4.95
C ALA A 134 -10.91 -8.13 -5.78
N ALA A 135 -11.85 -8.95 -5.29
CA ALA A 135 -12.37 -10.09 -6.03
C ALA A 135 -13.13 -9.65 -7.30
N ALA A 136 -14.02 -8.66 -7.18
CA ALA A 136 -14.76 -8.12 -8.32
C ALA A 136 -13.82 -7.51 -9.39
N ILE A 137 -12.77 -6.80 -8.99
CA ILE A 137 -11.71 -6.32 -9.89
C ILE A 137 -11.07 -7.50 -10.63
N ALA A 138 -10.70 -8.56 -9.88
CA ALA A 138 -10.04 -9.72 -10.46
C ALA A 138 -10.91 -10.47 -11.47
N GLU A 139 -12.19 -10.64 -11.18
CA GLU A 139 -13.13 -11.26 -12.11
C GLU A 139 -13.32 -10.42 -13.36
N HIS A 140 -13.45 -9.10 -13.22
CA HIS A 140 -13.64 -8.19 -14.35
C HIS A 140 -12.43 -8.12 -15.28
N ILE A 141 -11.23 -7.98 -14.73
CA ILE A 141 -10.00 -7.79 -15.50
C ILE A 141 -9.41 -9.14 -15.98
N GLY A 142 -9.39 -10.15 -15.10
CA GLY A 142 -8.77 -11.45 -15.35
C GLY A 142 -9.74 -12.53 -15.83
N GLY A 143 -11.03 -12.22 -15.94
CA GLY A 143 -12.10 -13.17 -16.26
C GLY A 143 -12.40 -14.17 -15.13
N SER A 144 -11.53 -14.28 -14.15
CA SER A 144 -11.68 -15.08 -12.93
C SER A 144 -10.60 -14.71 -11.92
N VAL A 145 -10.77 -15.07 -10.65
CA VAL A 145 -9.73 -14.90 -9.60
C VAL A 145 -8.43 -15.62 -9.99
N ASP A 146 -8.52 -16.84 -10.52
CA ASP A 146 -7.35 -17.61 -10.97
C ASP A 146 -6.68 -16.97 -12.22
N GLY A 147 -7.48 -16.45 -13.14
CA GLY A 147 -6.99 -15.71 -14.31
C GLY A 147 -6.21 -14.47 -13.88
N PHE A 148 -6.77 -13.72 -12.97
CA PHE A 148 -6.12 -12.54 -12.42
C PHE A 148 -4.87 -12.86 -11.61
N ALA A 149 -4.87 -13.94 -10.81
CA ALA A 149 -3.68 -14.39 -10.10
C ALA A 149 -2.52 -14.75 -11.05
N ARG A 150 -2.81 -15.29 -12.25
CA ARG A 150 -1.78 -15.47 -13.29
C ARG A 150 -1.22 -14.12 -13.75
N MET A 151 -2.07 -13.14 -14.06
CA MET A 151 -1.62 -11.80 -14.44
C MET A 151 -0.77 -11.16 -13.34
N MET A 152 -1.16 -11.31 -12.06
CA MET A 152 -0.37 -10.81 -10.92
C MET A 152 1.03 -11.43 -10.88
N ASN A 153 1.16 -12.74 -11.14
CA ASN A 153 2.45 -13.42 -11.13
C ASN A 153 3.29 -13.08 -12.38
N GLU A 154 2.67 -12.91 -13.53
CA GLU A 154 3.34 -12.44 -14.75
C GLU A 154 3.91 -11.04 -14.52
N ARG A 155 3.11 -10.12 -13.95
CA ARG A 155 3.57 -8.77 -13.65
C ARG A 155 4.66 -8.76 -12.57
N ALA A 156 4.56 -9.62 -11.55
CA ALA A 156 5.61 -9.79 -10.55
C ALA A 156 6.94 -10.24 -11.18
N ALA A 157 6.89 -11.18 -12.11
CA ALA A 157 8.08 -11.64 -12.84
C ALA A 157 8.69 -10.52 -13.71
N GLU A 158 7.87 -9.72 -14.40
CA GLU A 158 8.32 -8.55 -15.17
C GLU A 158 9.02 -7.51 -14.29
N LEU A 159 8.53 -7.32 -13.06
CA LEU A 159 9.12 -6.40 -12.08
C LEU A 159 10.35 -6.97 -11.37
N GLY A 160 10.68 -8.27 -11.57
CA GLY A 160 11.80 -8.94 -10.90
C GLY A 160 11.51 -9.29 -9.43
N MET A 161 10.24 -9.52 -9.06
CA MET A 161 9.82 -9.91 -7.70
C MET A 161 10.02 -11.42 -7.47
N GLU A 162 11.27 -11.83 -7.31
CA GLU A 162 11.68 -13.25 -7.29
C GLU A 162 11.20 -14.04 -6.05
N SER A 163 10.92 -13.34 -4.95
CA SER A 163 10.47 -13.92 -3.67
C SER A 163 8.95 -13.81 -3.49
N THR A 164 8.20 -13.62 -4.59
CA THR A 164 6.76 -13.35 -4.55
C THR A 164 5.96 -14.36 -5.34
N ARG A 165 4.82 -14.74 -4.78
CA ARG A 165 3.77 -15.49 -5.47
C ARG A 165 2.40 -15.00 -5.02
N PHE A 166 1.55 -14.70 -5.97
CA PHE A 166 0.16 -14.35 -5.75
C PHE A 166 -0.76 -15.55 -6.04
N ALA A 167 -1.66 -15.85 -5.11
CA ALA A 167 -2.68 -16.89 -5.26
C ALA A 167 -4.11 -16.31 -5.20
N ASN A 168 -4.27 -15.04 -4.79
CA ASN A 168 -5.54 -14.34 -4.77
C ASN A 168 -5.31 -12.81 -4.84
N PRO A 169 -6.36 -12.02 -5.17
CA PRO A 169 -6.24 -10.56 -5.34
C PRO A 169 -6.34 -9.75 -4.03
N HIS A 170 -6.74 -10.37 -2.93
CA HIS A 170 -7.14 -9.67 -1.70
C HIS A 170 -6.18 -9.84 -0.52
N GLY A 171 -5.40 -10.93 -0.50
CA GLY A 171 -4.40 -11.19 0.54
C GLY A 171 -4.89 -12.03 1.72
N LEU A 172 -6.02 -12.73 1.60
CA LEU A 172 -6.41 -13.75 2.58
C LEU A 172 -5.42 -14.92 2.56
N ASP A 173 -5.22 -15.52 3.71
CA ASP A 173 -4.25 -16.59 3.90
C ASP A 173 -4.61 -17.83 3.08
N VAL A 174 -3.71 -18.21 2.19
CA VAL A 174 -3.77 -19.44 1.40
C VAL A 174 -2.37 -19.94 1.09
N ALA A 175 -2.20 -21.23 0.95
CA ALA A 175 -0.91 -21.82 0.59
C ALA A 175 -0.40 -21.23 -0.75
N GLY A 176 0.87 -20.86 -0.78
CA GLY A 176 1.49 -20.28 -1.97
C GLY A 176 1.21 -18.80 -2.20
N HIS A 177 0.68 -18.08 -1.20
CA HIS A 177 0.49 -16.62 -1.25
C HIS A 177 1.47 -15.92 -0.33
N TYR A 178 2.54 -15.38 -0.89
CA TYR A 178 3.63 -14.77 -0.13
C TYR A 178 4.39 -13.71 -0.94
N SER A 179 5.12 -12.85 -0.24
CA SER A 179 6.06 -11.88 -0.81
C SER A 179 7.18 -11.58 0.20
N SER A 180 8.15 -10.76 -0.21
CA SER A 180 9.23 -10.25 0.64
C SER A 180 9.13 -8.72 0.79
N PRO A 181 9.75 -8.13 1.83
CA PRO A 181 9.85 -6.67 1.94
C PRO A 181 10.48 -6.01 0.72
N ARG A 182 11.51 -6.61 0.11
CA ARG A 182 12.17 -6.09 -1.09
C ARG A 182 11.23 -6.09 -2.28
N ASP A 183 10.54 -7.17 -2.52
CA ASP A 183 9.61 -7.28 -3.66
C ASP A 183 8.45 -6.31 -3.51
N MET A 184 7.92 -6.16 -2.28
CA MET A 184 6.87 -5.17 -2.02
C MET A 184 7.35 -3.73 -2.14
N LEU A 185 8.64 -3.45 -1.90
CA LEU A 185 9.25 -2.16 -2.20
C LEU A 185 9.30 -1.91 -3.71
N ILE A 186 9.70 -2.91 -4.50
CA ILE A 186 9.71 -2.83 -5.97
C ILE A 186 8.29 -2.50 -6.47
N LEU A 187 7.31 -3.27 -6.02
CA LEU A 187 5.91 -3.08 -6.39
C LEU A 187 5.38 -1.70 -5.96
N ALA A 188 5.73 -1.26 -4.76
CA ALA A 188 5.28 0.04 -4.24
C ALA A 188 5.83 1.21 -5.05
N ARG A 189 7.10 1.15 -5.46
CA ARG A 189 7.73 2.17 -6.30
C ARG A 189 7.06 2.24 -7.67
N GLU A 190 6.87 1.09 -8.31
CA GLU A 190 6.17 1.00 -9.60
C GLU A 190 4.76 1.59 -9.51
N ALA A 191 3.96 1.12 -8.55
CA ALA A 191 2.60 1.60 -8.37
C ALA A 191 2.52 3.11 -8.08
N MET A 192 3.41 3.63 -7.21
CA MET A 192 3.45 5.06 -6.86
C MET A 192 3.98 5.95 -7.99
N SER A 193 4.57 5.38 -9.05
CA SER A 193 4.94 6.11 -10.26
C SER A 193 3.72 6.50 -11.12
N ILE A 194 2.58 5.79 -10.92
CA ILE A 194 1.31 6.06 -11.61
C ILE A 194 0.55 7.14 -10.83
N PRO A 195 0.25 8.31 -11.42
CA PRO A 195 -0.40 9.43 -10.74
C PRO A 195 -1.74 9.05 -10.09
N GLU A 196 -2.57 8.29 -10.79
CA GLU A 196 -3.87 7.82 -10.32
C GLU A 196 -3.72 6.91 -9.08
N PHE A 197 -2.75 6.02 -9.09
CA PHE A 197 -2.46 5.16 -7.94
C PHE A 197 -2.03 6.01 -6.73
N ALA A 198 -1.11 6.94 -6.92
CA ALA A 198 -0.61 7.82 -5.86
C ALA A 198 -1.73 8.69 -5.27
N GLU A 199 -2.66 9.16 -6.10
CA GLU A 199 -3.85 9.89 -5.64
C GLU A 199 -4.74 9.03 -4.76
N ILE A 200 -5.05 7.80 -5.18
CA ILE A 200 -5.88 6.87 -4.43
C ILE A 200 -5.18 6.47 -3.11
N ALA A 201 -3.87 6.21 -3.13
CA ALA A 201 -3.11 5.79 -1.96
C ALA A 201 -3.11 6.84 -0.84
N ARG A 202 -3.07 8.14 -1.17
CA ARG A 202 -3.09 9.25 -0.20
C ARG A 202 -4.50 9.69 0.23
N ALA A 203 -5.55 9.16 -0.39
CA ALA A 203 -6.92 9.53 -0.06
C ALA A 203 -7.29 9.08 1.38
N ARG A 204 -7.76 10.01 2.21
CA ARG A 204 -8.07 9.76 3.63
C ARG A 204 -9.39 9.04 3.84
N MET A 205 -10.32 9.24 2.92
CA MET A 205 -11.66 8.66 2.95
C MET A 205 -12.22 8.50 1.54
N MET A 206 -13.28 7.73 1.44
CA MET A 206 -14.04 7.58 0.21
C MET A 206 -15.55 7.55 0.50
N VAL A 207 -16.32 7.94 -0.49
CA VAL A 207 -17.74 7.64 -0.61
C VAL A 207 -17.87 6.60 -1.74
N PHE A 208 -18.64 5.57 -1.50
CA PHE A 208 -18.93 4.51 -2.47
C PHE A 208 -20.40 4.64 -2.90
N PRO A 209 -20.79 4.19 -4.09
CA PRO A 209 -22.21 4.16 -4.48
C PRO A 209 -23.07 3.48 -3.43
N ASP A 210 -24.26 4.03 -3.20
CA ASP A 210 -25.22 3.44 -2.26
C ASP A 210 -25.53 2.01 -2.64
N SER A 211 -25.84 1.17 -1.64
CA SER A 211 -26.28 -0.19 -1.91
C SER A 211 -27.61 -0.20 -2.64
N PRO A 212 -27.99 -1.31 -3.30
CA PRO A 212 -29.30 -1.42 -3.95
C PRO A 212 -30.49 -1.19 -3.00
N SER A 213 -30.30 -1.35 -1.69
CA SER A 213 -31.28 -1.03 -0.65
C SER A 213 -31.31 0.46 -0.26
N GLY A 214 -30.47 1.31 -0.87
CA GLY A 214 -30.33 2.73 -0.54
C GLY A 214 -29.47 3.01 0.71
N THR A 215 -28.69 2.03 1.18
CA THR A 215 -27.78 2.25 2.31
C THR A 215 -26.52 2.93 1.83
N ALA A 216 -26.22 4.11 2.37
CA ALA A 216 -25.00 4.86 2.08
C ALA A 216 -23.74 4.11 2.51
N ARG A 217 -22.74 4.09 1.64
CA ARG A 217 -21.44 3.43 1.90
C ARG A 217 -20.30 4.44 1.87
N SER A 218 -19.58 4.54 2.97
CA SER A 218 -18.38 5.37 3.05
C SER A 218 -17.32 4.68 3.91
N ALA A 219 -16.06 5.01 3.71
CA ALA A 219 -14.98 4.44 4.49
C ALA A 219 -13.82 5.41 4.69
N SER A 220 -13.21 5.37 5.87
CA SER A 220 -11.91 5.98 6.12
C SER A 220 -10.79 5.04 5.71
N ASN A 221 -9.67 5.61 5.30
CA ASN A 221 -8.48 4.84 4.96
C ASN A 221 -7.98 4.05 6.19
N THR A 222 -7.65 2.78 5.95
CA THR A 222 -7.05 1.91 6.98
C THR A 222 -5.65 2.39 7.39
N ASN A 223 -4.96 3.13 6.54
CA ASN A 223 -3.67 3.75 6.84
C ASN A 223 -3.85 4.98 7.75
N ARG A 224 -3.83 4.76 9.06
CA ARG A 224 -4.11 5.79 10.05
C ARG A 224 -3.03 6.87 10.13
N ILE A 225 -1.78 6.57 9.75
CA ILE A 225 -0.70 7.55 9.80
C ILE A 225 -0.77 8.60 8.69
N LEU A 226 -1.63 8.41 7.68
CA LEU A 226 -1.98 9.47 6.72
C LEU A 226 -2.47 10.77 7.38
N ASN A 227 -3.03 10.67 8.60
CA ASN A 227 -3.58 11.82 9.33
C ASN A 227 -2.67 12.30 10.46
N SER A 228 -1.64 11.52 10.85
CA SER A 228 -0.89 11.77 12.09
C SER A 228 0.62 11.83 11.91
N TYR A 229 1.14 11.42 10.77
CA TYR A 229 2.57 11.47 10.49
C TYR A 229 2.82 12.40 9.30
N GLU A 230 3.61 13.44 9.52
CA GLU A 230 3.91 14.46 8.53
C GLU A 230 4.58 13.87 7.30
N GLY A 231 4.14 14.31 6.13
CA GLY A 231 4.68 13.86 4.85
C GLY A 231 4.14 12.51 4.35
N THR A 232 3.32 11.77 5.13
CA THR A 232 2.77 10.49 4.65
C THR A 232 1.91 10.66 3.40
N ILE A 233 2.24 9.89 2.35
CA ILE A 233 1.55 9.89 1.06
C ILE A 233 0.90 8.54 0.69
N GLY A 234 0.95 7.56 1.59
CA GLY A 234 0.35 6.24 1.38
C GLY A 234 1.07 5.17 2.20
N ILE A 235 0.94 3.86 1.94
CA ILE A 235 0.28 3.20 0.79
C ILE A 235 -0.79 2.24 1.27
N LYS A 236 -0.39 1.09 1.93
CA LYS A 236 -1.34 0.02 2.26
C LYS A 236 -1.00 -0.69 3.56
N THR A 237 -2.03 -1.05 4.31
CA THR A 237 -1.98 -1.91 5.50
C THR A 237 -2.42 -3.33 5.18
N GLY A 238 -1.97 -4.30 5.98
CA GLY A 238 -2.44 -5.68 5.92
C GLY A 238 -2.43 -6.32 7.30
N GLU A 239 -3.36 -7.23 7.52
CA GLU A 239 -3.46 -8.05 8.73
C GLU A 239 -4.20 -9.34 8.41
N THR A 240 -3.58 -10.48 8.75
CA THR A 240 -4.18 -11.80 8.78
C THR A 240 -3.54 -12.62 9.91
N PRO A 241 -4.14 -13.74 10.35
CA PRO A 241 -3.52 -14.59 11.37
C PRO A 241 -2.11 -15.05 11.03
N ASN A 242 -1.83 -15.40 9.75
CA ASN A 242 -0.52 -15.90 9.33
C ASN A 242 0.49 -14.79 9.03
N ALA A 243 0.04 -13.66 8.48
CA ALA A 243 0.91 -12.55 8.14
C ALA A 243 1.29 -11.69 9.35
N GLY A 244 0.46 -11.67 10.39
CA GLY A 244 0.53 -10.64 11.42
C GLY A 244 0.21 -9.26 10.81
N LEU A 245 0.75 -8.22 11.41
CA LEU A 245 0.57 -6.85 10.92
C LEU A 245 1.63 -6.51 9.87
N THR A 246 1.19 -6.11 8.68
CA THR A 246 2.04 -5.70 7.56
C THR A 246 1.73 -4.26 7.13
N TYR A 247 2.74 -3.57 6.61
CA TYR A 247 2.56 -2.21 6.11
C TYR A 247 3.55 -1.91 4.99
N VAL A 248 3.05 -1.26 3.96
CA VAL A 248 3.83 -0.58 2.94
C VAL A 248 3.50 0.89 3.02
N GLY A 249 4.49 1.72 3.27
CA GLY A 249 4.33 3.16 3.44
C GLY A 249 5.29 3.97 2.61
N ALA A 250 4.87 5.19 2.28
CA ALA A 250 5.72 6.23 1.71
C ALA A 250 5.47 7.55 2.40
N ALA A 251 6.54 8.30 2.62
CA ALA A 251 6.49 9.65 3.16
C ALA A 251 7.43 10.58 2.39
N ASP A 252 6.97 11.81 2.17
CA ASP A 252 7.68 12.85 1.44
C ASP A 252 7.88 14.06 2.36
N ARG A 253 9.13 14.41 2.65
CA ARG A 253 9.50 15.57 3.47
C ARG A 253 10.67 16.32 2.83
N ASP A 254 10.59 17.62 2.80
CA ASP A 254 11.63 18.49 2.28
C ASP A 254 12.19 18.05 0.91
N GLY A 255 11.27 17.46 0.11
CA GLY A 255 11.62 16.99 -1.20
C GLY A 255 12.30 15.62 -1.26
N ARG A 256 12.28 14.86 -0.19
CA ARG A 256 12.79 13.49 -0.14
C ARG A 256 11.69 12.52 0.12
N ARG A 257 11.67 11.45 -0.67
CA ARG A 257 10.71 10.38 -0.51
C ARG A 257 11.37 9.13 0.02
N LEU A 258 10.86 8.67 1.16
CA LEU A 258 11.22 7.40 1.75
C LEU A 258 10.10 6.39 1.59
N PHE A 259 10.47 5.14 1.31
CA PHE A 259 9.58 3.99 1.38
C PHE A 259 9.97 3.10 2.55
N VAL A 260 8.96 2.59 3.26
CA VAL A 260 9.12 1.62 4.34
C VAL A 260 8.20 0.44 4.10
N VAL A 261 8.74 -0.77 4.21
CA VAL A 261 7.96 -2.01 4.19
C VAL A 261 8.26 -2.77 5.47
N VAL A 262 7.21 -3.17 6.19
CA VAL A 262 7.32 -4.01 7.39
C VAL A 262 6.38 -5.20 7.32
N PHE A 263 6.87 -6.36 7.73
CA PHE A 263 6.14 -7.61 7.78
C PHE A 263 6.14 -8.19 9.18
N ASN A 264 4.98 -8.69 9.61
CA ASN A 264 4.80 -9.37 10.89
C ASN A 264 5.30 -8.53 12.07
N SER A 265 4.81 -7.30 12.19
CA SER A 265 5.00 -6.47 13.38
C SER A 265 4.18 -7.00 14.55
N VAL A 266 4.77 -7.03 15.75
CA VAL A 266 4.18 -7.62 16.95
C VAL A 266 3.65 -6.55 17.90
N GLY A 267 2.36 -6.62 18.22
CA GLY A 267 1.68 -5.72 19.15
C GLY A 267 0.59 -4.91 18.48
N ARG A 268 -0.24 -4.26 19.29
CA ARG A 268 -1.37 -3.48 18.79
C ARG A 268 -0.91 -2.33 17.91
N ARG A 269 -1.27 -2.34 16.61
CA ARG A 269 -0.89 -1.32 15.62
C ARG A 269 0.63 -1.13 15.48
N ALA A 270 1.41 -2.14 15.82
CA ALA A 270 2.87 -2.06 15.85
C ALA A 270 3.47 -1.72 14.47
N HIS A 271 2.86 -2.16 13.37
CA HIS A 271 3.30 -1.83 12.02
C HIS A 271 3.38 -0.31 11.76
N PHE A 272 2.50 0.50 12.36
CA PHE A 272 2.60 1.95 12.27
C PHE A 272 3.75 2.50 13.12
N ALA A 273 3.90 2.00 14.35
CA ALA A 273 4.99 2.43 15.23
C ALA A 273 6.36 2.07 14.64
N ASP A 274 6.49 0.88 14.07
CA ASP A 274 7.70 0.43 13.38
C ASP A 274 8.01 1.29 12.16
N ALA A 275 6.99 1.57 11.33
CA ALA A 275 7.14 2.43 10.16
C ALA A 275 7.55 3.85 10.54
N ILE A 276 6.92 4.44 11.58
CA ILE A 276 7.26 5.79 12.07
C ILE A 276 8.72 5.84 12.54
N ARG A 277 9.17 4.86 13.34
CA ARG A 277 10.57 4.81 13.80
C ARG A 277 11.56 4.73 12.63
N LEU A 278 11.25 3.91 11.62
CA LEU A 278 12.07 3.80 10.42
C LEU A 278 12.08 5.10 9.61
N PHE A 279 10.93 5.74 9.43
CA PHE A 279 10.85 7.04 8.75
C PHE A 279 11.62 8.12 9.51
N ASP A 280 11.41 8.25 10.83
CA ASP A 280 12.10 9.23 11.65
C ASP A 280 13.61 9.05 11.56
N TRP A 281 14.09 7.81 11.71
CA TRP A 281 15.50 7.47 11.55
C TRP A 281 16.03 7.81 10.15
N GLY A 282 15.30 7.45 9.09
CA GLY A 282 15.72 7.72 7.72
C GLY A 282 15.78 9.21 7.38
N PHE A 283 14.79 10.01 7.84
CA PHE A 283 14.80 11.46 7.63
C PHE A 283 15.85 12.17 8.48
N GLU A 284 16.12 11.71 9.71
CA GLU A 284 17.16 12.27 10.57
C GLU A 284 18.56 11.99 10.01
N ASP A 285 18.83 10.76 9.59
CA ASP A 285 20.08 10.35 8.93
C ASP A 285 20.38 11.23 7.70
N LEU A 286 19.36 11.52 6.89
CA LEU A 286 19.50 12.41 5.75
C LEU A 286 19.75 13.87 6.13
N ARG A 287 19.23 14.33 7.27
CA ARG A 287 19.43 15.70 7.75
C ARG A 287 20.87 15.95 8.21
N ILE A 288 21.49 14.99 8.87
CA ILE A 288 22.86 15.10 9.38
C ILE A 288 23.88 14.99 8.25
N ASN A 289 23.61 14.14 7.26
CA ASN A 289 24.44 13.98 6.07
C ASN A 289 24.07 14.94 4.92
N GLY A 290 23.16 15.88 5.15
CA GLY A 290 22.59 16.77 4.16
C GLY A 290 23.60 17.61 3.37
N THR A 291 24.84 17.77 3.83
CA THR A 291 25.93 18.39 3.08
C THR A 291 26.37 17.57 1.86
N LEU A 292 26.14 16.28 1.84
CA LEU A 292 26.42 15.41 0.69
C LEU A 292 25.38 15.52 -0.43
N TYR A 293 24.20 16.04 -0.13
CA TYR A 293 23.07 16.09 -1.06
C TYR A 293 22.67 17.50 -1.52
N ALA A 294 23.39 18.52 -1.09
CA ALA A 294 23.08 19.94 -1.39
C ALA A 294 23.19 20.33 -2.88
N GLY A 295 23.54 19.40 -3.77
CA GLY A 295 23.71 19.65 -5.20
C GLY A 295 22.56 19.22 -6.11
N ILE A 296 21.51 18.56 -5.62
CA ILE A 296 20.41 18.10 -6.47
C ILE A 296 19.16 18.95 -6.18
N PRO A 297 18.77 19.86 -7.12
CA PRO A 297 17.53 20.60 -6.94
C PRO A 297 16.33 19.66 -7.05
N TYR A 298 15.61 19.50 -5.96
CA TYR A 298 14.36 18.80 -5.90
C TYR A 298 13.26 19.57 -6.62
N GLN A 299 12.66 18.94 -7.61
CA GLN A 299 11.38 19.40 -8.16
C GLN A 299 10.28 18.55 -7.52
N SER A 300 9.45 19.16 -6.68
CA SER A 300 8.36 18.49 -5.97
C SER A 300 7.46 17.72 -6.95
N VAL A 301 7.28 16.43 -6.73
CA VAL A 301 6.37 15.59 -7.52
C VAL A 301 4.91 16.10 -7.37
N ALA A 302 4.61 16.79 -6.28
CA ALA A 302 3.32 17.46 -6.07
C ALA A 302 3.01 18.52 -7.15
N ALA A 303 4.02 19.10 -7.82
CA ALA A 303 3.83 20.07 -8.89
C ALA A 303 3.58 19.42 -10.27
N ARG A 304 3.69 18.10 -10.41
CA ARG A 304 3.49 17.39 -11.68
C ARG A 304 2.17 16.65 -11.81
N VAL A 305 1.39 16.58 -10.74
CA VAL A 305 0.10 15.89 -10.75
C VAL A 305 -1.00 16.94 -10.83
N GLU A 306 -1.32 17.38 -12.04
CA GLU A 306 -2.65 17.95 -12.26
C GLU A 306 -3.67 16.81 -12.05
N PRO A 307 -4.69 16.99 -11.20
CA PRO A 307 -5.70 15.94 -10.99
C PRO A 307 -6.35 15.61 -12.32
N SER A 308 -6.46 14.31 -12.62
CA SER A 308 -7.22 13.88 -13.79
C SER A 308 -8.64 14.47 -13.72
N PRO A 309 -9.14 15.12 -14.78
CA PRO A 309 -10.45 15.77 -14.77
C PRO A 309 -11.60 14.85 -14.33
N LEU A 310 -11.47 13.53 -14.59
CA LEU A 310 -12.48 12.52 -14.24
C LEU A 310 -12.59 12.24 -12.73
N VAL A 311 -11.52 12.49 -11.95
CA VAL A 311 -11.53 12.27 -10.50
C VAL A 311 -11.96 13.52 -9.74
N ALA A 312 -11.69 14.71 -10.29
CA ALA A 312 -12.10 15.98 -9.69
C ALA A 312 -13.62 16.20 -9.72
N GLU A 313 -14.30 15.83 -10.82
CA GLU A 313 -15.74 16.04 -10.94
C GLU A 313 -16.56 15.07 -10.06
N ALA A 314 -16.17 13.78 -9.98
CA ALA A 314 -16.91 12.81 -9.17
C ALA A 314 -16.76 12.99 -7.65
N GLY A 315 -15.64 13.57 -7.20
CA GLY A 315 -15.34 13.72 -5.76
C GLY A 315 -15.89 14.98 -5.12
N ALA A 316 -15.88 16.10 -5.84
CA ALA A 316 -16.22 17.39 -5.25
C ALA A 316 -17.74 17.60 -5.09
N GLU A 317 -18.55 17.24 -6.06
CA GLU A 317 -20.00 17.41 -5.97
C GLU A 317 -20.64 16.42 -4.98
N THR A 318 -20.16 15.17 -4.94
CA THR A 318 -20.70 14.15 -4.03
C THR A 318 -20.32 14.45 -2.57
N LEU A 319 -19.11 14.96 -2.31
CA LEU A 319 -18.69 15.38 -0.97
C LEU A 319 -19.44 16.61 -0.48
N LEU A 320 -19.67 17.60 -1.34
CA LEU A 320 -20.45 18.78 -1.00
C LEU A 320 -21.92 18.44 -0.69
N HIS A 321 -22.49 17.47 -1.40
CA HIS A 321 -23.85 17.02 -1.15
C HIS A 321 -23.96 16.24 0.17
N ALA A 322 -23.03 15.35 0.48
CA ALA A 322 -23.00 14.59 1.73
C ALA A 322 -22.79 15.50 2.97
N VAL A 323 -21.89 16.49 2.86
CA VAL A 323 -21.64 17.46 3.94
C VAL A 323 -22.81 18.40 4.13
N SER A 324 -23.50 18.82 3.05
CA SER A 324 -24.67 19.71 3.11
C SER A 324 -25.91 19.02 3.72
N GLN A 325 -25.99 17.69 3.65
CA GLN A 325 -27.08 16.89 4.22
C GLN A 325 -26.86 16.49 5.69
N GLY A 326 -25.74 16.87 6.31
CA GLY A 326 -25.48 16.61 7.73
C GLY A 326 -25.30 15.11 8.06
N VAL A 327 -24.92 14.28 7.10
CA VAL A 327 -24.70 12.84 7.33
C VAL A 327 -23.43 12.63 8.12
N VAL A 328 -23.55 12.62 9.44
CA VAL A 328 -22.50 12.11 10.35
C VAL A 328 -22.60 10.59 10.34
N ALA A 329 -21.57 9.94 9.82
CA ALA A 329 -21.50 8.48 9.83
C ALA A 329 -21.54 7.95 11.26
N GLN A 330 -22.62 7.28 11.64
CA GLN A 330 -22.67 6.49 12.87
C GLN A 330 -21.83 5.21 12.68
N PRO A 331 -21.05 4.78 13.70
CA PRO A 331 -20.37 3.50 13.64
C PRO A 331 -21.39 2.36 13.55
N PRO A 332 -21.10 1.29 12.80
CA PRO A 332 -22.00 0.14 12.68
C PRO A 332 -22.23 -0.51 14.05
N ALA A 333 -23.47 -0.89 14.30
CA ALA A 333 -23.89 -1.63 15.50
C ALA A 333 -23.16 -2.99 15.55
N PRO A 334 -22.80 -3.49 16.77
CA PRO A 334 -22.13 -4.77 16.93
C PRO A 334 -23.08 -5.92 16.54
N VAL A 335 -22.61 -6.79 15.68
CA VAL A 335 -23.29 -8.01 15.30
C VAL A 335 -22.94 -9.11 16.31
N ASN A 336 -23.98 -9.60 17.02
CA ASN A 336 -24.07 -10.78 17.89
C ASN A 336 -23.43 -10.74 19.30
N GLY A 337 -24.31 -10.58 20.24
CA GLY A 337 -24.63 -11.30 21.48
C GLY A 337 -23.51 -11.97 22.30
N GLY A 338 -22.48 -11.21 22.74
CA GLY A 338 -21.66 -11.59 23.87
C GLY A 338 -21.71 -10.49 24.94
N PRO A 339 -21.58 -10.79 26.24
CA PRO A 339 -21.71 -9.80 27.29
C PRO A 339 -20.66 -8.72 27.16
N VAL A 340 -21.12 -7.45 27.16
CA VAL A 340 -20.30 -6.27 27.18
C VAL A 340 -19.69 -6.16 28.58
N PRO A 341 -18.36 -6.01 28.74
CA PRO A 341 -17.79 -5.60 30.04
C PRO A 341 -18.14 -4.15 30.30
N ASP A 342 -18.66 -3.92 31.48
CA ASP A 342 -19.05 -2.62 32.01
C ASP A 342 -17.83 -1.71 32.22
N GLU A 343 -18.06 -0.39 32.02
CA GLU A 343 -17.21 0.73 32.38
C GLU A 343 -15.89 0.94 31.60
N ALA A 344 -15.99 1.83 30.59
CA ALA A 344 -14.84 2.60 30.13
C ALA A 344 -14.42 3.61 31.21
N GLN A 345 -13.40 3.30 31.99
CA GLN A 345 -12.72 4.30 32.82
C GLN A 345 -12.05 5.33 31.93
N VAL A 346 -12.52 6.56 32.00
CA VAL A 346 -11.83 7.74 31.47
C VAL A 346 -10.59 7.95 32.33
N ILE A 347 -9.41 7.63 31.81
CA ILE A 347 -8.15 7.99 32.45
C ILE A 347 -7.87 9.44 32.11
N GLU A 348 -8.07 10.30 33.10
CA GLU A 348 -7.66 11.70 33.06
C GLU A 348 -6.13 11.75 33.14
N ILE A 349 -5.47 12.11 32.06
CA ILE A 349 -4.00 12.26 32.03
C ILE A 349 -3.68 13.63 32.60
N THR A 350 -3.39 13.68 33.89
CA THR A 350 -2.74 14.83 34.51
C THR A 350 -1.31 14.97 33.98
N ARG A 351 -1.02 16.09 33.31
CA ARG A 351 0.34 16.44 32.88
C ARG A 351 1.21 16.67 34.11
N HIS A 352 2.21 15.82 34.32
CA HIS A 352 3.33 16.15 35.20
C HIS A 352 4.37 16.97 34.42
N PRO A 353 5.04 17.93 35.07
CA PRO A 353 6.07 18.74 34.44
C PRO A 353 7.29 17.89 34.07
N ASP A 354 7.92 18.23 32.93
CA ASP A 354 9.09 17.55 32.36
C ASP A 354 10.23 17.43 33.38
N PRO A 355 10.89 16.27 33.51
CA PRO A 355 12.10 16.13 34.28
C PRO A 355 13.29 16.76 33.52
N ALA A 356 14.17 17.40 34.27
CA ALA A 356 15.37 18.06 33.79
C ALA A 356 16.30 17.07 33.00
N PRO A 357 17.02 17.53 31.98
CA PRO A 357 17.88 16.66 31.16
C PRO A 357 19.10 16.20 31.97
N GLY A 358 19.30 14.90 32.08
CA GLY A 358 20.58 14.33 32.53
C GLY A 358 20.56 13.23 33.59
N SER A 359 19.63 12.29 33.63
CA SER A 359 19.80 11.09 34.46
C SER A 359 19.35 9.81 33.79
N ILE A 360 20.30 8.87 33.67
CA ILE A 360 20.13 7.53 33.03
C ILE A 360 19.23 6.61 33.90
N LEU A 361 18.80 7.03 35.08
CA LEU A 361 17.99 6.22 36.00
C LEU A 361 16.47 6.32 35.79
N SER A 362 15.98 7.27 34.99
CA SER A 362 14.54 7.49 34.83
C SER A 362 13.87 6.52 33.82
N THR A 363 14.65 5.92 32.94
CA THR A 363 14.13 5.04 31.88
C THR A 363 13.78 3.62 32.37
N PHE A 364 14.41 3.17 33.45
CA PHE A 364 14.20 1.83 34.02
C PHE A 364 12.96 1.74 34.91
N THR A 365 12.57 2.82 35.57
CA THR A 365 11.42 2.85 36.50
C THR A 365 10.09 2.89 35.74
N TYR A 366 10.07 3.42 34.52
CA TYR A 366 8.86 3.49 33.71
C TYR A 366 8.44 2.12 33.15
N TRP A 367 9.38 1.19 32.99
CA TRP A 367 9.14 -0.16 32.47
C TRP A 367 8.66 -1.15 33.54
N LEU A 368 9.03 -0.96 34.80
CA LEU A 368 8.62 -1.85 35.90
C LEU A 368 7.20 -1.56 36.42
N GLY A 369 6.68 -0.34 36.21
CA GLY A 369 5.32 0.03 36.63
C GLY A 369 4.19 -0.59 35.79
N LEU A 370 4.50 -1.09 34.59
CA LEU A 370 3.50 -1.71 33.70
C LEU A 370 3.44 -3.25 33.83
N ALA A 371 4.35 -3.86 34.56
CA ALA A 371 4.44 -5.33 34.69
C ALA A 371 3.89 -5.88 36.03
N THR A 372 3.53 -5.04 37.00
CA THR A 372 3.01 -5.49 38.29
C THR A 372 1.64 -4.88 38.59
N GLY A 373 0.66 -5.19 37.75
CA GLY A 373 -0.75 -5.14 38.10
C GLY A 373 -1.14 -6.42 38.83
N ALA A 374 -0.70 -6.58 40.07
CA ALA A 374 -1.16 -7.65 40.92
C ALA A 374 -2.28 -7.10 41.80
N SER A 375 -3.40 -7.79 41.74
CA SER A 375 -4.49 -7.85 42.68
C SER A 375 -4.10 -7.60 44.13
N ASP A 376 -4.82 -6.73 44.82
CA ASP A 376 -5.18 -6.93 46.24
C ASP A 376 -6.42 -6.11 46.61
N GLY A 377 -7.45 -6.81 47.16
CA GLY A 377 -8.56 -6.28 47.91
C GLY A 377 -9.86 -6.09 47.18
#